data_4e4744cbed5c026e74c61baf89cef812
#
_entry.id   4e4744cbed5c026e74c61baf89cef812
#
_cell.length_a   1.000
_cell.length_b   1.000
_cell.length_c   1.000
_cell.angle_alpha   90.00
_cell.angle_beta   90.00
_cell.angle_gamma   90.00
#
_symmetry.space_group_name_H-M   'P 1'
#
loop_
_entity.id
_entity.type
_entity.pdbx_description
1 polymer ?
#
loop_
_entity_poly.entity_id
_entity_poly.type
_entity_poly.pdbx_seq_one_letter_code
_entity_poly.pdbx_strand_id
1 'polypeptide(L)'
;MIQCTYHWDLRIRSLMVKANSLASDSMKPSKLKRHLEKVADHVGKTKEFFQRKLDNLNKQKESFSKALSVSQKALLASYEVSYRIAKCKKPHSIGETLVLPAAIDIIAMMFGESYADQIKSIPLADNTVGRRISDISDDLCDQLIEKIKLSSFALQVDEATDVAKDAHLITYIRHVMENDIREELLFCKAIEGKATNCVGLCTDGAPSMTGKNAGLQALVRKVAPRAVWTHCMIYRQSLVARNMGEELLEVFEIIIKVVNFIKNSPLRERLFGKLCDDMGSEYKALLYYCEARWLSRAKVLQRVFELKKEIAIFLADNKRDEADIFYDTKFLAKFAYLVDIFKRLSDLNKSMRGTQIHAFFQKDKITAFMKKIELWIASMKSNNFDMFPSFKTTCVTDDEIEAKQEMIIDLSSDSTLKQMFQDEKNTVKFWLQVKDDFPTLTNKALEILLSFVTSYLCEIGFSAVAVLKTKYRSRLVIEKELRTAISTMGPRFEKICAEKQAQPSH
;
A
#
# COMPACT_ATOMS: atom_id res chain seq x y z
N MET A 1 -24.96 34.78 -23.20
CA MET A 1 -25.74 34.96 -21.95
C MET A 1 -24.90 34.82 -20.68
N ILE A 2 -23.73 34.19 -20.72
CA ILE A 2 -22.86 33.94 -19.55
C ILE A 2 -22.00 35.14 -19.16
N GLN A 3 -21.70 36.06 -20.08
CA GLN A 3 -20.91 37.26 -19.75
C GLN A 3 -21.69 38.36 -19.01
N CYS A 4 -23.02 38.36 -19.03
CA CYS A 4 -23.83 39.30 -18.27
C CYS A 4 -23.93 38.98 -16.77
N THR A 5 -23.89 37.73 -16.39
CA THR A 5 -23.97 37.32 -14.96
C THR A 5 -22.74 37.66 -14.16
N TYR A 6 -21.52 37.57 -14.74
CA TYR A 6 -20.27 37.94 -14.07
C TYR A 6 -20.13 39.44 -13.75
N HIS A 7 -20.68 40.27 -14.59
CA HIS A 7 -20.63 41.74 -14.37
C HIS A 7 -21.62 42.22 -13.29
N TRP A 8 -22.70 41.45 -13.05
CA TRP A 8 -23.68 41.73 -11.99
C TRP A 8 -23.16 41.31 -10.62
N ASP A 9 -22.45 40.21 -10.54
CA ASP A 9 -21.90 39.68 -9.26
C ASP A 9 -20.80 40.61 -8.68
N LEU A 10 -19.92 41.15 -9.53
CA LEU A 10 -18.91 42.12 -9.12
C LEU A 10 -19.53 43.47 -8.70
N ARG A 11 -20.63 43.92 -9.29
CA ARG A 11 -21.35 45.12 -8.87
C ARG A 11 -22.08 44.90 -7.54
N ILE A 12 -22.68 43.78 -7.32
CA ILE A 12 -23.35 43.43 -6.04
C ILE A 12 -22.33 43.26 -4.93
N ARG A 13 -21.19 42.60 -5.16
CA ARG A 13 -20.08 42.55 -4.20
C ARG A 13 -19.50 43.93 -3.88
N SER A 14 -19.31 44.77 -4.88
CA SER A 14 -18.85 46.16 -4.68
C SER A 14 -19.86 47.00 -3.89
N LEU A 15 -21.17 46.75 -4.08
CA LEU A 15 -22.24 47.41 -3.32
C LEU A 15 -22.36 46.85 -1.90
N MET A 16 -22.17 45.55 -1.67
CA MET A 16 -22.16 44.94 -0.33
C MET A 16 -20.90 45.32 0.48
N VAL A 17 -19.72 45.38 -0.14
CA VAL A 17 -18.51 45.88 0.49
C VAL A 17 -18.62 47.37 0.84
N LYS A 18 -19.23 48.15 -0.05
CA LYS A 18 -19.51 49.57 0.25
C LYS A 18 -20.64 49.75 1.29
N ALA A 19 -21.62 48.87 1.33
CA ALA A 19 -22.67 48.88 2.37
C ALA A 19 -22.12 48.52 3.75
N ASN A 20 -21.22 47.51 3.84
CA ASN A 20 -20.53 47.16 5.09
C ASN A 20 -19.52 48.19 5.55
N SER A 21 -18.84 48.90 4.63
CA SER A 21 -17.94 50.00 5.00
C SER A 21 -18.71 51.29 5.37
N LEU A 22 -19.96 51.43 4.92
CA LEU A 22 -20.87 52.53 5.29
C LEU A 22 -21.64 52.26 6.59
N ALA A 23 -21.64 51.03 7.09
CA ALA A 23 -22.29 50.67 8.38
C ALA A 23 -21.48 51.11 9.60
N SER A 24 -20.19 51.46 9.45
CA SER A 24 -19.35 51.95 10.54
C SER A 24 -19.38 53.47 10.71
N ASP A 25 -19.81 54.24 9.69
CA ASP A 25 -19.97 55.68 9.78
C ASP A 25 -21.45 56.06 9.66
N SER A 26 -22.00 56.60 10.74
CA SER A 26 -23.36 57.10 10.91
C SER A 26 -24.09 57.40 9.60
N MET A 27 -25.09 56.59 9.25
CA MET A 27 -25.97 56.81 8.11
C MET A 27 -26.80 58.09 8.32
N LYS A 28 -26.23 59.25 7.99
CA LYS A 28 -26.95 60.52 8.01
C LYS A 28 -28.01 60.51 6.90
N PRO A 29 -29.31 60.88 7.17
CA PRO A 29 -30.39 60.91 6.20
C PRO A 29 -30.05 61.66 4.90
N SER A 30 -29.23 62.70 5.00
CA SER A 30 -28.76 63.52 3.85
C SER A 30 -27.83 62.74 2.90
N LYS A 31 -27.02 61.80 3.40
CA LYS A 31 -26.15 60.94 2.55
C LYS A 31 -26.95 59.86 1.83
N LEU A 32 -27.95 59.28 2.51
CA LEU A 32 -28.91 58.33 1.93
C LEU A 32 -29.77 59.00 0.82
N LYS A 33 -30.26 60.19 1.05
CA LYS A 33 -31.05 60.94 0.06
C LYS A 33 -30.22 61.23 -1.18
N ARG A 34 -28.99 61.73 -1.06
CA ARG A 34 -28.05 61.95 -2.16
C ARG A 34 -27.65 60.66 -2.90
N HIS A 35 -27.64 59.52 -2.25
CA HIS A 35 -27.38 58.21 -2.88
C HIS A 35 -28.61 57.76 -3.68
N LEU A 36 -29.80 57.93 -3.15
CA LEU A 36 -31.09 57.66 -3.83
C LEU A 36 -31.26 58.52 -5.06
N GLU A 37 -30.88 59.82 -5.00
CA GLU A 37 -30.95 60.78 -6.11
C GLU A 37 -29.98 60.42 -7.26
N LYS A 38 -28.94 59.70 -7.03
CA LYS A 38 -27.98 59.24 -8.03
C LYS A 38 -28.46 58.00 -8.81
N VAL A 39 -29.49 57.29 -8.35
CA VAL A 39 -30.04 56.10 -8.99
C VAL A 39 -31.40 56.50 -9.58
N ALA A 40 -31.40 56.95 -10.83
CA ALA A 40 -32.56 57.56 -11.53
C ALA A 40 -33.86 56.72 -11.40
N ASP A 41 -33.78 55.40 -11.35
CA ASP A 41 -34.93 54.47 -11.25
C ASP A 41 -35.55 54.41 -9.85
N HIS A 42 -34.97 55.02 -8.84
CA HIS A 42 -35.45 54.97 -7.45
C HIS A 42 -35.99 56.32 -6.93
N VAL A 43 -35.89 57.38 -7.71
CA VAL A 43 -36.40 58.71 -7.34
C VAL A 43 -37.92 58.70 -7.39
N GLY A 44 -38.58 59.12 -6.31
CA GLY A 44 -40.04 59.23 -6.23
C GLY A 44 -40.79 57.90 -5.93
N LYS A 45 -40.07 56.78 -5.66
CA LYS A 45 -40.70 55.49 -5.30
C LYS A 45 -41.16 55.49 -3.82
N THR A 46 -42.27 54.78 -3.55
CA THR A 46 -42.86 54.67 -2.22
C THR A 46 -42.15 53.69 -1.31
N LYS A 47 -42.41 53.76 -0.01
CA LYS A 47 -41.85 52.83 1.00
C LYS A 47 -42.17 51.39 0.67
N GLU A 48 -43.37 51.12 0.16
CA GLU A 48 -43.86 49.77 -0.23
C GLU A 48 -43.06 49.22 -1.41
N PHE A 49 -42.57 50.08 -2.33
CA PHE A 49 -41.68 49.64 -3.40
C PHE A 49 -40.35 49.11 -2.85
N PHE A 50 -39.75 49.86 -1.92
CA PHE A 50 -38.48 49.44 -1.33
C PHE A 50 -38.64 48.20 -0.44
N GLN A 51 -39.79 48.06 0.27
CA GLN A 51 -40.12 46.89 1.04
C GLN A 51 -40.21 45.62 0.15
N ARG A 52 -40.96 45.68 -0.95
CA ARG A 52 -41.05 44.58 -1.93
C ARG A 52 -39.69 44.22 -2.51
N LYS A 53 -38.86 45.22 -2.79
CA LYS A 53 -37.50 44.99 -3.31
C LYS A 53 -36.60 44.32 -2.27
N LEU A 54 -36.72 44.69 -1.02
CA LEU A 54 -36.03 44.06 0.11
C LEU A 54 -36.50 42.60 0.27
N ASP A 55 -37.78 42.35 0.26
CA ASP A 55 -38.36 41.00 0.36
C ASP A 55 -37.90 40.10 -0.80
N ASN A 56 -37.84 40.63 -2.02
CA ASN A 56 -37.32 39.92 -3.17
C ASN A 56 -35.84 39.62 -3.05
N LEU A 57 -35.03 40.57 -2.52
CA LEU A 57 -33.61 40.36 -2.28
C LEU A 57 -33.38 39.29 -1.17
N ASN A 58 -34.19 39.31 -0.13
CA ASN A 58 -34.14 38.31 0.92
C ASN A 58 -34.50 36.91 0.41
N LYS A 59 -35.55 36.78 -0.42
CA LYS A 59 -35.96 35.53 -1.10
C LYS A 59 -34.83 35.04 -2.04
N GLN A 60 -34.24 35.94 -2.82
CA GLN A 60 -33.11 35.60 -3.68
C GLN A 60 -31.89 35.14 -2.85
N LYS A 61 -31.59 35.81 -1.73
CA LYS A 61 -30.52 35.45 -0.83
C LYS A 61 -30.74 34.09 -0.18
N GLU A 62 -31.99 33.78 0.25
CA GLU A 62 -32.39 32.47 0.77
C GLU A 62 -32.27 31.38 -0.28
N SER A 63 -32.77 31.63 -1.52
CA SER A 63 -32.64 30.68 -2.62
C SER A 63 -31.20 30.42 -2.99
N PHE A 64 -30.36 31.47 -3.03
CA PHE A 64 -28.92 31.34 -3.27
C PHE A 64 -28.22 30.59 -2.15
N SER A 65 -28.56 30.87 -0.87
CA SER A 65 -28.02 30.16 0.27
C SER A 65 -28.41 28.67 0.26
N LYS A 66 -29.67 28.36 -0.11
CA LYS A 66 -30.12 26.96 -0.28
C LYS A 66 -29.39 26.26 -1.43
N ALA A 67 -29.25 26.92 -2.58
CA ALA A 67 -28.49 26.37 -3.71
C ALA A 67 -27.03 26.13 -3.36
N LEU A 68 -26.39 27.05 -2.63
CA LEU A 68 -25.02 26.89 -2.14
C LEU A 68 -24.90 25.70 -1.16
N SER A 69 -25.85 25.53 -0.26
CA SER A 69 -25.86 24.42 0.70
C SER A 69 -26.04 23.05 0.03
N VAL A 70 -26.88 22.95 -0.99
CA VAL A 70 -27.04 21.75 -1.83
C VAL A 70 -25.74 21.47 -2.58
N SER A 71 -25.13 22.52 -3.17
CA SER A 71 -23.85 22.38 -3.87
C SER A 71 -22.72 21.91 -2.94
N GLN A 72 -22.65 22.39 -1.69
CA GLN A 72 -21.68 21.93 -0.71
C GLN A 72 -21.88 20.46 -0.33
N LYS A 73 -23.13 20.03 -0.13
CA LYS A 73 -23.43 18.61 0.16
C LYS A 73 -23.09 17.71 -1.02
N ALA A 74 -23.41 18.14 -2.25
CA ALA A 74 -23.04 17.42 -3.46
C ALA A 74 -21.52 17.32 -3.63
N LEU A 75 -20.80 18.40 -3.29
CA LEU A 75 -19.34 18.43 -3.29
C LEU A 75 -18.75 17.42 -2.28
N LEU A 76 -19.23 17.42 -1.05
CA LEU A 76 -18.81 16.47 -0.01
C LEU A 76 -19.09 15.03 -0.44
N ALA A 77 -20.29 14.75 -0.94
CA ALA A 77 -20.65 13.43 -1.45
C ALA A 77 -19.74 12.99 -2.60
N SER A 78 -19.35 13.90 -3.50
CA SER A 78 -18.41 13.62 -4.58
C SER A 78 -17.02 13.20 -4.05
N TYR A 79 -16.51 13.86 -3.01
CA TYR A 79 -15.26 13.48 -2.36
C TYR A 79 -15.34 12.13 -1.67
N GLU A 80 -16.39 11.88 -0.90
CA GLU A 80 -16.64 10.61 -0.21
C GLU A 80 -16.69 9.42 -1.18
N VAL A 81 -17.46 9.57 -2.27
CA VAL A 81 -17.56 8.53 -3.30
C VAL A 81 -16.23 8.32 -4.01
N SER A 82 -15.51 9.40 -4.36
CA SER A 82 -14.21 9.32 -5.01
C SER A 82 -13.18 8.61 -4.11
N TYR A 83 -13.20 8.88 -2.81
CA TYR A 83 -12.37 8.17 -1.83
C TYR A 83 -12.67 6.66 -1.81
N ARG A 84 -13.96 6.27 -1.81
CA ARG A 84 -14.36 4.86 -1.86
C ARG A 84 -13.91 4.19 -3.16
N ILE A 85 -14.04 4.87 -4.31
CA ILE A 85 -13.54 4.36 -5.60
C ILE A 85 -12.04 4.07 -5.53
N ALA A 86 -11.25 5.02 -5.00
CA ALA A 86 -9.80 4.86 -4.83
C ALA A 86 -9.46 3.70 -3.87
N LYS A 87 -10.12 3.61 -2.71
CA LYS A 87 -9.93 2.51 -1.75
C LYS A 87 -10.22 1.14 -2.37
N CYS A 88 -11.25 1.05 -3.19
CA CYS A 88 -11.58 -0.16 -3.95
C CYS A 88 -10.67 -0.38 -5.16
N LYS A 89 -9.74 0.53 -5.46
CA LYS A 89 -8.81 0.47 -6.60
C LYS A 89 -9.52 0.33 -7.95
N LYS A 90 -10.71 0.94 -8.07
CA LYS A 90 -11.53 0.88 -9.28
C LYS A 90 -11.21 2.03 -10.24
N PRO A 91 -11.53 1.89 -11.55
CA PRO A 91 -11.44 2.99 -12.52
C PRO A 91 -12.32 4.18 -12.11
N HIS A 92 -11.90 5.40 -12.43
CA HIS A 92 -12.66 6.62 -12.10
C HIS A 92 -14.01 6.66 -12.78
N SER A 93 -14.10 6.16 -14.03
CA SER A 93 -15.32 6.09 -14.81
C SER A 93 -16.46 5.32 -14.13
N ILE A 94 -16.17 4.46 -13.14
CA ILE A 94 -17.20 3.74 -12.39
C ILE A 94 -18.12 4.69 -11.62
N GLY A 95 -17.64 5.92 -11.32
CA GLY A 95 -18.44 6.96 -10.69
C GLY A 95 -19.66 7.33 -11.52
N GLU A 96 -19.46 7.57 -12.82
CA GLU A 96 -20.53 7.97 -13.77
C GLU A 96 -21.26 6.79 -14.39
N THR A 97 -20.58 5.63 -14.58
CA THR A 97 -21.18 4.49 -15.29
C THR A 97 -21.95 3.53 -14.39
N LEU A 98 -21.67 3.49 -13.10
CA LEU A 98 -22.32 2.57 -12.15
C LEU A 98 -22.81 3.28 -10.89
N VAL A 99 -21.94 4.02 -10.18
CA VAL A 99 -22.27 4.49 -8.81
C VAL A 99 -23.40 5.51 -8.85
N LEU A 100 -23.29 6.53 -9.72
CA LEU A 100 -24.30 7.58 -9.82
C LEU A 100 -25.64 7.06 -10.37
N PRO A 101 -25.69 6.29 -11.49
CA PRO A 101 -26.95 5.72 -11.98
C PRO A 101 -27.62 4.81 -10.95
N ALA A 102 -26.87 3.89 -10.33
CA ALA A 102 -27.44 3.00 -9.32
C ALA A 102 -28.00 3.76 -8.09
N ALA A 103 -27.32 4.84 -7.66
CA ALA A 103 -27.82 5.68 -6.58
C ALA A 103 -29.11 6.41 -6.96
N ILE A 104 -29.21 6.92 -8.20
CA ILE A 104 -30.41 7.57 -8.74
C ILE A 104 -31.57 6.57 -8.75
N ASP A 105 -31.37 5.37 -9.29
CA ASP A 105 -32.40 4.33 -9.37
C ASP A 105 -32.91 3.93 -7.99
N ILE A 106 -32.03 3.69 -7.03
CA ILE A 106 -32.40 3.34 -5.65
C ILE A 106 -33.21 4.45 -5.01
N ILE A 107 -32.75 5.70 -5.12
CA ILE A 107 -33.43 6.85 -4.49
C ILE A 107 -34.78 7.15 -5.17
N ALA A 108 -34.88 7.04 -6.49
CA ALA A 108 -36.14 7.21 -7.20
C ALA A 108 -37.19 6.19 -6.74
N MET A 109 -36.80 4.92 -6.59
CA MET A 109 -37.71 3.85 -6.17
C MET A 109 -38.12 3.97 -4.69
N MET A 110 -37.21 4.37 -3.80
CA MET A 110 -37.47 4.43 -2.35
C MET A 110 -38.08 5.74 -1.90
N PHE A 111 -37.73 6.88 -2.51
CA PHE A 111 -38.05 8.21 -2.01
C PHE A 111 -38.71 9.13 -3.08
N GLY A 112 -38.73 8.70 -4.34
CA GLY A 112 -39.36 9.42 -5.45
C GLY A 112 -38.38 10.31 -6.22
N GLU A 113 -38.84 10.76 -7.42
CA GLU A 113 -38.04 11.46 -8.43
C GLU A 113 -37.42 12.79 -7.91
N SER A 114 -38.13 13.52 -7.04
CA SER A 114 -37.62 14.81 -6.56
C SER A 114 -36.34 14.69 -5.73
N TYR A 115 -36.15 13.57 -5.05
CA TYR A 115 -34.89 13.24 -4.34
C TYR A 115 -33.83 12.72 -5.30
N ALA A 116 -34.24 11.93 -6.31
CA ALA A 116 -33.33 11.44 -7.33
C ALA A 116 -32.70 12.61 -8.13
N ASP A 117 -33.43 13.67 -8.43
CA ASP A 117 -32.90 14.87 -9.08
C ASP A 117 -31.83 15.60 -8.27
N GLN A 118 -31.90 15.55 -6.95
CA GLN A 118 -30.84 16.09 -6.09
C GLN A 118 -29.55 15.26 -6.22
N ILE A 119 -29.64 13.93 -6.33
CA ILE A 119 -28.50 13.03 -6.50
C ILE A 119 -27.83 13.24 -7.86
N LYS A 120 -28.57 13.53 -8.92
CA LYS A 120 -28.03 13.86 -10.26
C LYS A 120 -27.04 15.04 -10.22
N SER A 121 -27.15 15.93 -9.24
CA SER A 121 -26.26 17.08 -9.08
C SER A 121 -24.85 16.71 -8.55
N ILE A 122 -24.62 15.48 -8.08
CA ILE A 122 -23.33 15.04 -7.54
C ILE A 122 -22.33 14.85 -8.70
N PRO A 123 -21.22 15.61 -8.75
CA PRO A 123 -20.29 15.53 -9.86
C PRO A 123 -19.37 14.30 -9.71
N LEU A 124 -19.64 13.25 -10.48
CA LEU A 124 -18.90 11.98 -10.49
C LEU A 124 -18.36 11.59 -11.88
N ALA A 125 -18.18 12.56 -12.79
CA ALA A 125 -17.51 12.33 -14.07
C ALA A 125 -16.05 11.88 -13.85
N ASP A 126 -15.51 11.08 -14.76
CA ASP A 126 -14.16 10.48 -14.69
C ASP A 126 -13.08 11.49 -14.27
N ASN A 127 -12.98 12.60 -15.00
CA ASN A 127 -12.02 13.66 -14.68
C ASN A 127 -12.28 14.33 -13.32
N THR A 128 -13.51 14.37 -12.84
CA THR A 128 -13.86 14.93 -11.54
C THR A 128 -13.40 14.01 -10.43
N VAL A 129 -13.69 12.72 -10.54
CA VAL A 129 -13.21 11.70 -9.60
C VAL A 129 -11.70 11.74 -9.50
N GLY A 130 -10.96 11.80 -10.62
CA GLY A 130 -9.50 11.90 -10.62
C GLY A 130 -8.99 13.15 -9.88
N ARG A 131 -9.61 14.32 -10.10
CA ARG A 131 -9.26 15.56 -9.36
C ARG A 131 -9.53 15.43 -7.86
N ARG A 132 -10.67 14.84 -7.46
CA ARG A 132 -11.00 14.61 -6.05
C ARG A 132 -9.96 13.70 -5.38
N ILE A 133 -9.57 12.62 -6.04
CA ILE A 133 -8.51 11.71 -5.55
C ILE A 133 -7.19 12.47 -5.40
N SER A 134 -6.85 13.35 -6.35
CA SER A 134 -5.66 14.19 -6.25
C SER A 134 -5.70 15.10 -5.02
N ASP A 135 -6.81 15.81 -4.80
CA ASP A 135 -6.98 16.70 -3.64
C ASP A 135 -6.89 15.93 -2.31
N ILE A 136 -7.51 14.74 -2.24
CA ILE A 136 -7.44 13.84 -1.08
C ILE A 136 -5.99 13.39 -0.83
N SER A 137 -5.28 13.00 -1.88
CA SER A 137 -3.88 12.59 -1.77
C SER A 137 -2.99 13.71 -1.26
N ASP A 138 -3.21 14.93 -1.70
CA ASP A 138 -2.45 16.09 -1.26
C ASP A 138 -2.73 16.38 0.24
N ASP A 139 -4.00 16.33 0.68
CA ASP A 139 -4.36 16.47 2.11
C ASP A 139 -3.73 15.38 2.99
N LEU A 140 -3.75 14.12 2.55
CA LEU A 140 -3.12 13.02 3.28
C LEU A 140 -1.60 13.20 3.39
N CYS A 141 -0.96 13.73 2.33
CA CYS A 141 0.46 14.05 2.33
C CYS A 141 0.77 15.17 3.34
N ASP A 142 -0.03 16.24 3.33
CA ASP A 142 0.13 17.36 4.26
C ASP A 142 -0.04 16.91 5.71
N GLN A 143 -1.06 16.10 6.02
CA GLN A 143 -1.26 15.51 7.36
C GLN A 143 -0.04 14.69 7.80
N LEU A 144 0.53 13.88 6.90
CA LEU A 144 1.70 13.07 7.21
C LEU A 144 2.92 13.97 7.50
N ILE A 145 3.17 14.98 6.66
CA ILE A 145 4.27 15.93 6.84
C ILE A 145 4.14 16.71 8.16
N GLU A 146 2.92 17.14 8.51
CA GLU A 146 2.65 17.81 9.79
C GLU A 146 3.06 16.94 10.99
N LYS A 147 2.75 15.65 10.95
CA LYS A 147 3.05 14.68 12.02
C LYS A 147 4.54 14.37 12.14
N ILE A 148 5.23 14.12 11.02
CA ILE A 148 6.64 13.70 11.04
C ILE A 148 7.62 14.84 11.38
N LYS A 149 7.21 16.11 11.21
CA LYS A 149 8.03 17.26 11.65
C LYS A 149 8.29 17.26 13.15
N LEU A 150 7.39 16.68 13.93
CA LEU A 150 7.39 16.71 15.40
C LEU A 150 7.88 15.40 16.03
N SER A 151 8.12 14.35 15.26
CA SER A 151 8.49 13.04 15.80
C SER A 151 9.68 12.42 15.07
N SER A 152 10.35 11.46 15.74
CA SER A 152 11.34 10.61 15.08
C SER A 152 10.66 9.66 14.13
N PHE A 153 11.31 9.37 13.00
CA PHE A 153 10.79 8.45 11.99
C PHE A 153 11.90 7.62 11.33
N ALA A 154 11.51 6.51 10.74
CA ALA A 154 12.38 5.70 9.88
C ALA A 154 11.77 5.56 8.49
N LEU A 155 12.62 5.34 7.50
CA LEU A 155 12.26 5.16 6.11
C LEU A 155 12.53 3.73 5.65
N GLN A 156 11.63 3.22 4.84
CA GLN A 156 11.80 2.00 4.06
C GLN A 156 11.65 2.36 2.58
N VAL A 157 12.65 2.03 1.78
CA VAL A 157 12.71 2.40 0.37
C VAL A 157 13.02 1.18 -0.47
N ASP A 158 12.28 1.01 -1.57
CA ASP A 158 12.48 -0.07 -2.53
C ASP A 158 12.09 0.39 -3.94
N GLU A 159 12.67 -0.23 -4.97
CA GLU A 159 12.43 0.08 -6.37
C GLU A 159 11.87 -1.15 -7.10
N ALA A 160 10.86 -0.94 -7.93
CA ALA A 160 10.38 -1.97 -8.85
C ALA A 160 9.88 -1.36 -10.16
N THR A 161 9.94 -2.16 -11.20
CA THR A 161 9.47 -1.81 -12.54
C THR A 161 8.03 -2.31 -12.72
N ASP A 162 7.16 -1.46 -13.23
CA ASP A 162 5.77 -1.80 -13.51
C ASP A 162 5.58 -2.51 -14.86
N VAL A 163 4.33 -2.84 -15.20
CA VAL A 163 3.97 -3.49 -16.47
C VAL A 163 4.23 -2.63 -17.71
N ALA A 164 4.36 -1.31 -17.54
CA ALA A 164 4.72 -0.36 -18.61
C ALA A 164 6.22 -0.16 -18.72
N LYS A 165 7.03 -0.86 -17.91
CA LYS A 165 8.48 -0.76 -17.78
C LYS A 165 8.96 0.56 -17.15
N ASP A 166 8.09 1.28 -16.47
CA ASP A 166 8.49 2.44 -15.69
C ASP A 166 9.03 2.00 -14.33
N ALA A 167 10.19 2.53 -13.94
CA ALA A 167 10.74 2.31 -12.60
C ALA A 167 10.02 3.20 -11.59
N HIS A 168 9.53 2.59 -10.51
CA HIS A 168 8.85 3.28 -9.41
C HIS A 168 9.62 3.09 -8.12
N LEU A 169 9.96 4.22 -7.48
CA LEU A 169 10.51 4.21 -6.13
C LEU A 169 9.36 4.30 -5.14
N ILE A 170 9.19 3.29 -4.31
CA ILE A 170 8.19 3.29 -3.23
C ILE A 170 8.89 3.52 -1.91
N THR A 171 8.38 4.49 -1.15
CA THR A 171 8.89 4.83 0.17
C THR A 171 7.79 4.75 1.20
N TYR A 172 8.00 3.97 2.25
CA TYR A 172 7.18 3.98 3.46
C TYR A 172 7.91 4.69 4.59
N ILE A 173 7.11 5.30 5.45
CA ILE A 173 7.58 5.94 6.67
C ILE A 173 6.92 5.28 7.88
N ARG A 174 7.71 5.04 8.92
CA ARG A 174 7.26 4.58 10.22
C ARG A 174 7.52 5.68 11.24
N HIS A 175 6.50 6.10 11.97
CA HIS A 175 6.59 7.18 12.95
C HIS A 175 5.74 6.90 14.18
N VAL A 176 6.02 7.59 15.28
CA VAL A 176 5.20 7.53 16.50
C VAL A 176 3.99 8.44 16.32
N MET A 177 2.80 7.93 16.64
CA MET A 177 1.56 8.68 16.66
C MET A 177 0.78 8.36 17.94
N GLU A 178 0.65 9.36 18.82
CA GLU A 178 0.03 9.16 20.14
C GLU A 178 0.72 8.03 20.92
N ASN A 179 0.01 6.94 21.17
CA ASN A 179 0.50 5.76 21.90
C ASN A 179 0.74 4.56 20.99
N ASP A 180 1.05 4.78 19.70
CA ASP A 180 1.26 3.70 18.73
C ASP A 180 2.32 4.08 17.69
N ILE A 181 2.84 3.07 16.99
CA ILE A 181 3.69 3.25 15.81
C ILE A 181 2.81 3.03 14.58
N ARG A 182 2.84 4.01 13.66
CA ARG A 182 2.09 3.99 12.40
C ARG A 182 3.03 3.91 11.21
N GLU A 183 2.55 3.26 10.17
CA GLU A 183 3.24 3.07 8.90
C GLU A 183 2.38 3.64 7.78
N GLU A 184 2.93 4.59 7.02
CA GLU A 184 2.23 5.26 5.93
C GLU A 184 3.08 5.30 4.67
N LEU A 185 2.42 5.34 3.52
CA LEU A 185 3.08 5.55 2.24
C LEU A 185 3.54 7.00 2.13
N LEU A 186 4.87 7.19 2.03
CA LEU A 186 5.49 8.44 1.67
C LEU A 186 6.03 8.29 0.24
N PHE A 187 5.28 8.75 -0.78
CA PHE A 187 5.82 8.74 -2.13
C PHE A 187 6.82 9.90 -2.29
N CYS A 188 7.95 9.66 -2.93
CA CYS A 188 9.07 10.59 -3.01
C CYS A 188 8.73 11.87 -3.79
N LYS A 189 8.16 12.88 -3.14
CA LYS A 189 8.54 14.26 -3.41
C LYS A 189 9.66 14.64 -2.44
N ALA A 190 10.65 15.41 -2.90
CA ALA A 190 11.71 15.92 -2.04
C ALA A 190 11.09 16.45 -0.73
N ILE A 191 11.53 15.87 0.40
CA ILE A 191 11.10 16.35 1.71
C ILE A 191 11.70 17.73 1.87
N GLU A 192 10.91 18.75 1.66
CA GLU A 192 11.28 20.13 2.00
C GLU A 192 11.31 20.23 3.52
N GLY A 193 12.49 20.08 4.11
CA GLY A 193 12.67 20.17 5.56
C GLY A 193 13.95 19.49 6.04
N LYS A 194 14.31 19.74 7.30
CA LYS A 194 15.46 19.10 7.93
C LYS A 194 15.09 17.63 8.27
N ALA A 195 15.67 16.68 7.57
CA ALA A 195 15.52 15.24 7.84
C ALA A 195 16.25 14.77 9.13
N THR A 196 16.57 15.69 10.05
CA THR A 196 17.33 15.43 11.28
C THR A 196 16.64 14.44 12.21
N ASN A 197 15.32 14.27 12.09
CA ASN A 197 14.52 13.33 12.88
C ASN A 197 14.47 11.91 12.29
N CYS A 198 15.12 11.66 11.14
CA CYS A 198 15.25 10.32 10.59
C CYS A 198 16.25 9.52 11.40
N VAL A 199 15.82 8.40 12.00
CA VAL A 199 16.65 7.54 12.84
C VAL A 199 16.97 6.20 12.18
N GLY A 200 16.28 5.83 11.08
CA GLY A 200 16.49 4.55 10.39
C GLY A 200 16.20 4.63 8.90
N LEU A 201 16.99 3.90 8.11
CA LEU A 201 16.79 3.71 6.68
C LEU A 201 16.93 2.22 6.36
N CYS A 202 15.90 1.60 5.80
CA CYS A 202 15.95 0.22 5.31
C CYS A 202 15.81 0.20 3.78
N THR A 203 16.74 -0.46 3.10
CA THR A 203 16.72 -0.65 1.66
C THR A 203 17.12 -2.08 1.30
N ASP A 204 16.96 -2.45 0.05
CA ASP A 204 17.62 -3.62 -0.53
C ASP A 204 19.15 -3.42 -0.60
N GLY A 205 19.86 -4.43 -1.06
CA GLY A 205 21.32 -4.39 -1.20
C GLY A 205 21.82 -3.85 -2.54
N ALA A 206 20.99 -3.25 -3.37
CA ALA A 206 21.37 -2.76 -4.70
C ALA A 206 22.46 -1.67 -4.61
N PRO A 207 23.40 -1.59 -5.57
CA PRO A 207 24.46 -0.57 -5.55
C PRO A 207 23.93 0.87 -5.54
N SER A 208 22.78 1.14 -6.19
CA SER A 208 22.09 2.44 -6.14
C SER A 208 21.65 2.83 -4.74
N MET A 209 21.34 1.86 -3.89
CA MET A 209 20.92 2.06 -2.50
C MET A 209 22.10 2.12 -1.52
N THR A 210 23.10 1.24 -1.72
CA THR A 210 24.17 1.00 -0.73
C THR A 210 25.52 1.65 -1.08
N GLY A 211 25.65 2.25 -2.25
CA GLY A 211 26.89 2.86 -2.71
C GLY A 211 27.44 3.91 -1.74
N LYS A 212 28.73 3.76 -1.36
CA LYS A 212 29.37 4.56 -0.29
C LYS A 212 29.42 6.06 -0.57
N ASN A 213 29.47 6.47 -1.85
CA ASN A 213 29.69 7.87 -2.24
C ASN A 213 28.42 8.53 -2.79
N ALA A 214 27.64 7.80 -3.59
CA ALA A 214 26.50 8.31 -4.35
C ALA A 214 25.20 7.50 -4.15
N GLY A 215 25.25 6.39 -3.41
CA GLY A 215 24.04 5.61 -3.09
C GLY A 215 23.10 6.37 -2.15
N LEU A 216 21.83 5.98 -2.15
CA LEU A 216 20.79 6.60 -1.32
C LEU A 216 21.21 6.67 0.16
N GLN A 217 21.85 5.62 0.69
CA GLN A 217 22.38 5.60 2.07
C GLN A 217 23.35 6.75 2.33
N ALA A 218 24.28 7.02 1.40
CA ALA A 218 25.27 8.08 1.57
C ALA A 218 24.60 9.47 1.51
N LEU A 219 23.60 9.66 0.66
CA LEU A 219 22.84 10.90 0.55
C LEU A 219 22.00 11.16 1.81
N VAL A 220 21.28 10.16 2.31
CA VAL A 220 20.49 10.28 3.55
C VAL A 220 21.40 10.58 4.75
N ARG A 221 22.57 9.94 4.87
CA ARG A 221 23.48 10.17 5.98
C ARG A 221 24.01 11.62 6.02
N LYS A 222 24.13 12.31 4.89
CA LYS A 222 24.53 13.75 4.85
C LYS A 222 23.50 14.66 5.51
N VAL A 223 22.20 14.35 5.39
CA VAL A 223 21.09 15.17 5.92
C VAL A 223 20.54 14.64 7.23
N ALA A 224 20.74 13.37 7.52
CA ALA A 224 20.31 12.67 8.73
C ALA A 224 21.46 11.83 9.30
N PRO A 225 22.47 12.41 9.97
CA PRO A 225 23.65 11.68 10.45
C PRO A 225 23.32 10.57 11.47
N ARG A 226 22.20 10.68 12.16
CA ARG A 226 21.72 9.70 13.16
C ARG A 226 21.05 8.47 12.53
N ALA A 227 20.72 8.51 11.25
CA ALA A 227 20.05 7.41 10.59
C ALA A 227 20.93 6.18 10.49
N VAL A 228 20.45 5.07 11.07
CA VAL A 228 21.08 3.76 10.98
C VAL A 228 20.55 3.07 9.72
N TRP A 229 21.48 2.68 8.83
CA TRP A 229 21.09 1.91 7.65
C TRP A 229 20.96 0.42 7.99
N THR A 230 19.90 -0.20 7.52
CA THR A 230 19.61 -1.62 7.66
C THR A 230 19.41 -2.24 6.28
N HIS A 231 20.17 -3.28 5.95
CA HIS A 231 19.91 -4.08 4.76
C HIS A 231 18.70 -4.99 5.02
N CYS A 232 17.72 -4.98 4.14
CA CYS A 232 16.51 -5.79 4.24
C CYS A 232 16.83 -7.27 4.50
N MET A 233 16.33 -7.82 5.58
CA MET A 233 16.61 -9.21 5.99
C MET A 233 16.03 -10.24 5.02
N ILE A 234 14.92 -9.92 4.34
CA ILE A 234 14.33 -10.76 3.31
C ILE A 234 15.29 -10.90 2.12
N TYR A 235 15.89 -9.80 1.67
CA TYR A 235 16.90 -9.82 0.60
C TYR A 235 18.20 -10.50 1.05
N ARG A 236 18.65 -10.28 2.29
CA ARG A 236 19.82 -11.00 2.84
C ARG A 236 19.60 -12.51 2.84
N GLN A 237 18.43 -12.98 3.22
CA GLN A 237 18.08 -14.41 3.15
C GLN A 237 18.14 -14.93 1.71
N SER A 238 17.67 -14.15 0.73
CA SER A 238 17.74 -14.53 -0.69
C SER A 238 19.18 -14.69 -1.19
N LEU A 239 20.10 -13.86 -0.67
CA LEU A 239 21.53 -13.97 -0.99
C LEU A 239 22.17 -15.23 -0.39
N VAL A 240 21.81 -15.60 0.84
CA VAL A 240 22.28 -16.85 1.46
C VAL A 240 21.91 -18.06 0.62
N ALA A 241 20.70 -18.09 0.12
CA ALA A 241 20.22 -19.21 -0.69
C ALA A 241 20.81 -19.25 -2.13
N ARG A 242 21.51 -18.21 -2.59
CA ARG A 242 22.33 -18.25 -3.81
C ARG A 242 23.68 -18.95 -3.57
N ASN A 243 24.14 -19.00 -2.31
CA ASN A 243 25.40 -19.64 -1.91
C ASN A 243 25.21 -21.10 -1.51
N MET A 244 24.30 -21.82 -2.15
CA MET A 244 24.23 -23.28 -2.02
C MET A 244 25.42 -23.94 -2.72
N GLY A 245 25.85 -25.11 -2.25
CA GLY A 245 26.96 -25.86 -2.88
C GLY A 245 26.69 -26.14 -4.36
N GLU A 246 27.75 -26.31 -5.14
CA GLU A 246 27.68 -26.46 -6.62
C GLU A 246 26.70 -27.57 -7.03
N GLU A 247 26.73 -28.71 -6.34
CA GLU A 247 25.85 -29.84 -6.66
C GLU A 247 24.35 -29.54 -6.49
N LEU A 248 23.98 -28.73 -5.51
CA LEU A 248 22.58 -28.31 -5.30
C LEU A 248 22.18 -27.20 -6.28
N LEU A 249 23.13 -26.35 -6.64
CA LEU A 249 22.91 -25.31 -7.64
C LEU A 249 22.62 -25.93 -9.01
N GLU A 250 23.38 -26.94 -9.42
CA GLU A 250 23.17 -27.68 -10.66
C GLU A 250 21.75 -28.26 -10.74
N VAL A 251 21.30 -28.97 -9.67
CA VAL A 251 19.93 -29.48 -9.58
C VAL A 251 18.90 -28.38 -9.73
N PHE A 252 19.12 -27.24 -9.08
CA PHE A 252 18.21 -26.09 -9.13
C PHE A 252 18.13 -25.49 -10.52
N GLU A 253 19.26 -25.34 -11.23
CA GLU A 253 19.33 -24.82 -12.61
C GLU A 253 18.61 -25.73 -13.61
N ILE A 254 18.78 -27.06 -13.49
CA ILE A 254 18.05 -28.05 -14.31
C ILE A 254 16.55 -27.88 -14.12
N ILE A 255 16.08 -27.75 -12.88
CA ILE A 255 14.65 -27.55 -12.61
C ILE A 255 14.13 -26.27 -13.23
N ILE A 256 14.86 -25.15 -13.13
CA ILE A 256 14.48 -23.89 -13.76
C ILE A 256 14.41 -24.05 -15.28
N LYS A 257 15.39 -24.73 -15.89
CA LYS A 257 15.43 -24.99 -17.32
C LYS A 257 14.19 -25.77 -17.78
N VAL A 258 13.80 -26.79 -17.04
CA VAL A 258 12.60 -27.60 -17.32
C VAL A 258 11.32 -26.78 -17.18
N VAL A 259 11.18 -26.00 -16.12
CA VAL A 259 10.02 -25.12 -15.92
C VAL A 259 9.90 -24.11 -17.06
N ASN A 260 11.01 -23.46 -17.43
CA ASN A 260 11.03 -22.50 -18.53
C ASN A 260 10.73 -23.17 -19.88
N PHE A 261 11.20 -24.39 -20.10
CA PHE A 261 10.89 -25.14 -21.34
C PHE A 261 9.37 -25.36 -21.49
N ILE A 262 8.67 -25.74 -20.43
CA ILE A 262 7.21 -25.98 -20.46
C ILE A 262 6.46 -24.66 -20.52
N LYS A 263 6.81 -23.69 -19.69
CA LYS A 263 6.05 -22.43 -19.48
C LYS A 263 6.24 -21.38 -20.58
N ASN A 264 7.38 -21.37 -21.28
CA ASN A 264 7.65 -20.36 -22.32
C ASN A 264 6.92 -20.60 -23.64
N SER A 265 6.14 -21.71 -23.75
CA SER A 265 5.32 -21.98 -24.91
C SER A 265 3.88 -22.28 -24.49
N PRO A 266 2.91 -21.45 -24.91
CA PRO A 266 1.50 -21.69 -24.60
C PRO A 266 0.97 -23.06 -25.10
N LEU A 267 1.57 -23.58 -26.18
CA LEU A 267 1.22 -24.91 -26.68
C LEU A 267 1.72 -25.99 -25.73
N ARG A 268 2.99 -25.93 -25.33
CA ARG A 268 3.57 -26.93 -24.39
C ARG A 268 2.87 -26.90 -23.04
N GLU A 269 2.53 -25.71 -22.52
CA GLU A 269 1.78 -25.58 -21.28
C GLU A 269 0.41 -26.26 -21.35
N ARG A 270 -0.33 -26.10 -22.45
CA ARG A 270 -1.63 -26.77 -22.65
C ARG A 270 -1.49 -28.28 -22.80
N LEU A 271 -0.50 -28.76 -23.57
CA LEU A 271 -0.24 -30.18 -23.75
C LEU A 271 0.18 -30.84 -22.42
N PHE A 272 1.03 -30.17 -21.65
CA PHE A 272 1.41 -30.63 -20.31
C PHE A 272 0.21 -30.68 -19.36
N GLY A 273 -0.65 -29.65 -19.38
CA GLY A 273 -1.88 -29.64 -18.59
C GLY A 273 -2.82 -30.81 -18.94
N LYS A 274 -2.95 -31.13 -20.23
CA LYS A 274 -3.73 -32.32 -20.67
C LYS A 274 -3.12 -33.62 -20.18
N LEU A 275 -1.79 -33.78 -20.28
CA LEU A 275 -1.11 -34.95 -19.74
C LEU A 275 -1.36 -35.11 -18.23
N CYS A 276 -1.27 -34.03 -17.47
CA CYS A 276 -1.58 -34.06 -16.04
C CYS A 276 -3.04 -34.49 -15.77
N ASP A 277 -4.01 -34.01 -16.60
CA ASP A 277 -5.42 -34.46 -16.52
C ASP A 277 -5.55 -35.92 -16.82
N ASP A 278 -4.94 -36.43 -17.89
CA ASP A 278 -5.00 -37.82 -18.33
C ASP A 278 -4.37 -38.78 -17.30
N MET A 279 -3.37 -38.31 -16.54
CA MET A 279 -2.72 -39.03 -15.45
C MET A 279 -3.43 -38.88 -14.10
N GLY A 280 -4.48 -38.08 -14.00
CA GLY A 280 -5.24 -37.86 -12.78
C GLY A 280 -4.49 -37.08 -11.69
N SER A 281 -3.54 -36.24 -12.08
CA SER A 281 -2.71 -35.45 -11.16
C SER A 281 -3.51 -34.36 -10.46
N GLU A 282 -3.19 -34.08 -9.20
CA GLU A 282 -3.85 -33.04 -8.40
C GLU A 282 -3.68 -31.65 -9.05
N TYR A 283 -2.53 -31.43 -9.69
CA TYR A 283 -2.19 -30.15 -10.32
C TYR A 283 -2.03 -30.31 -11.83
N LYS A 284 -2.53 -29.31 -12.56
CA LYS A 284 -2.55 -29.31 -14.04
C LYS A 284 -1.52 -28.37 -14.68
N ALA A 285 -0.77 -27.61 -13.86
CA ALA A 285 0.17 -26.63 -14.37
C ALA A 285 1.35 -26.38 -13.43
N LEU A 286 2.50 -26.09 -14.04
CA LEU A 286 3.67 -25.58 -13.33
C LEU A 286 3.50 -24.10 -12.99
N LEU A 287 4.23 -23.66 -11.96
CA LEU A 287 4.30 -22.26 -11.57
C LEU A 287 5.44 -21.56 -12.31
N TYR A 288 5.25 -20.27 -12.64
CA TYR A 288 6.33 -19.46 -13.20
C TYR A 288 7.43 -19.24 -12.18
N TYR A 289 8.68 -19.45 -12.60
CA TYR A 289 9.84 -19.04 -11.84
C TYR A 289 10.07 -17.54 -12.05
N CYS A 290 10.23 -16.81 -10.94
CA CYS A 290 10.61 -15.41 -10.98
C CYS A 290 11.80 -15.20 -10.04
N GLU A 291 12.93 -14.79 -10.61
CA GLU A 291 14.16 -14.58 -9.86
C GLU A 291 14.00 -13.50 -8.77
N ALA A 292 13.27 -12.44 -9.08
CA ALA A 292 13.01 -11.32 -8.18
C ALA A 292 12.07 -11.66 -7.01
N ARG A 293 11.25 -12.72 -7.13
CA ARG A 293 10.26 -13.11 -6.11
C ARG A 293 10.70 -14.38 -5.40
N TRP A 294 11.47 -14.21 -4.35
CA TRP A 294 12.03 -15.29 -3.54
C TRP A 294 11.04 -16.39 -3.13
N LEU A 295 9.84 -16.02 -2.65
CA LEU A 295 8.81 -17.00 -2.24
C LEU A 295 8.33 -17.90 -3.38
N SER A 296 8.54 -17.51 -4.64
CA SER A 296 8.16 -18.34 -5.78
C SER A 296 9.02 -19.61 -5.87
N ARG A 297 10.29 -19.55 -5.44
CA ARG A 297 11.24 -20.66 -5.54
C ARG A 297 10.76 -21.91 -4.81
N ALA A 298 10.39 -21.79 -3.52
CA ALA A 298 9.90 -22.91 -2.73
C ALA A 298 8.64 -23.54 -3.35
N LYS A 299 7.70 -22.70 -3.81
CA LYS A 299 6.46 -23.18 -4.44
C LYS A 299 6.72 -23.85 -5.80
N VAL A 300 7.65 -23.31 -6.59
CA VAL A 300 8.05 -23.91 -7.89
C VAL A 300 8.68 -25.27 -7.65
N LEU A 301 9.68 -25.36 -6.76
CA LEU A 301 10.33 -26.62 -6.41
C LEU A 301 9.32 -27.67 -5.93
N GLN A 302 8.44 -27.30 -5.01
CA GLN A 302 7.39 -28.16 -4.51
C GLN A 302 6.49 -28.68 -5.65
N ARG A 303 6.00 -27.79 -6.53
CA ARG A 303 5.13 -28.13 -7.65
C ARG A 303 5.83 -29.04 -8.67
N VAL A 304 7.10 -28.79 -8.98
CA VAL A 304 7.88 -29.64 -9.88
C VAL A 304 8.11 -31.03 -9.25
N PHE A 305 8.33 -31.08 -7.92
CA PHE A 305 8.49 -32.35 -7.23
C PHE A 305 7.21 -33.20 -7.19
N GLU A 306 6.06 -32.54 -7.00
CA GLU A 306 4.73 -33.18 -7.05
C GLU A 306 4.43 -33.75 -8.44
N LEU A 307 4.81 -33.05 -9.51
CA LEU A 307 4.56 -33.41 -10.90
C LEU A 307 5.79 -34.05 -11.59
N LYS A 308 6.74 -34.62 -10.83
CA LYS A 308 7.98 -35.15 -11.38
C LYS A 308 7.79 -36.29 -12.39
N LYS A 309 6.77 -37.13 -12.20
CA LYS A 309 6.42 -38.26 -13.10
C LYS A 309 5.89 -37.73 -14.44
N GLU A 310 4.94 -36.81 -14.37
CA GLU A 310 4.33 -36.15 -15.53
C GLU A 310 5.38 -35.38 -16.35
N ILE A 311 6.29 -34.70 -15.64
CA ILE A 311 7.40 -33.96 -16.26
C ILE A 311 8.35 -34.93 -16.97
N ALA A 312 8.72 -36.04 -16.37
CA ALA A 312 9.60 -37.03 -17.00
C ALA A 312 8.99 -37.57 -18.31
N ILE A 313 7.71 -37.95 -18.29
CA ILE A 313 7.00 -38.43 -19.49
C ILE A 313 6.94 -37.30 -20.54
N PHE A 314 6.53 -36.11 -20.15
CA PHE A 314 6.42 -34.98 -21.06
C PHE A 314 7.76 -34.61 -21.74
N LEU A 315 8.86 -34.67 -20.99
CA LEU A 315 10.20 -34.41 -21.52
C LEU A 315 10.63 -35.51 -22.48
N ALA A 316 10.35 -36.80 -22.17
CA ALA A 316 10.64 -37.92 -23.05
C ALA A 316 9.88 -37.81 -24.39
N ASP A 317 8.59 -37.49 -24.37
CA ASP A 317 7.76 -37.25 -25.55
C ASP A 317 8.30 -36.08 -26.42
N ASN A 318 8.92 -35.09 -25.79
CA ASN A 318 9.55 -33.97 -26.49
C ASN A 318 11.04 -34.20 -26.81
N LYS A 319 11.55 -35.42 -26.64
CA LYS A 319 12.94 -35.82 -26.91
C LYS A 319 13.98 -34.94 -26.22
N ARG A 320 13.75 -34.68 -24.91
CA ARG A 320 14.66 -33.88 -24.08
C ARG A 320 15.54 -34.80 -23.25
N ASP A 321 16.82 -34.53 -23.25
CA ASP A 321 17.84 -35.31 -22.52
C ASP A 321 17.60 -35.24 -20.98
N GLU A 322 16.91 -34.17 -20.52
CA GLU A 322 16.59 -34.00 -19.11
C GLU A 322 15.51 -35.00 -18.61
N ALA A 323 14.89 -35.79 -19.48
CA ALA A 323 13.88 -36.77 -19.07
C ALA A 323 14.45 -37.84 -18.14
N ASP A 324 15.64 -38.38 -18.46
CA ASP A 324 16.29 -39.47 -17.75
C ASP A 324 16.72 -39.07 -16.33
N ILE A 325 17.01 -37.79 -16.14
CA ILE A 325 17.44 -37.24 -14.83
C ILE A 325 16.36 -37.42 -13.75
N PHE A 326 15.07 -37.40 -14.12
CA PHE A 326 13.97 -37.62 -13.20
C PHE A 326 13.78 -39.09 -12.77
N TYR A 327 14.61 -40.00 -13.29
CA TYR A 327 14.71 -41.39 -12.84
C TYR A 327 16.01 -41.66 -12.05
N ASP A 328 16.96 -40.69 -12.04
CA ASP A 328 18.17 -40.83 -11.26
C ASP A 328 17.90 -40.61 -9.77
N THR A 329 18.13 -41.66 -8.97
CA THR A 329 17.92 -41.64 -7.51
C THR A 329 18.75 -40.61 -6.79
N LYS A 330 19.99 -40.34 -7.24
CA LYS A 330 20.88 -39.33 -6.64
C LYS A 330 20.37 -37.93 -6.92
N PHE A 331 19.92 -37.68 -8.13
CA PHE A 331 19.29 -36.40 -8.49
C PHE A 331 18.02 -36.17 -7.69
N LEU A 332 17.14 -37.17 -7.63
CA LEU A 332 15.87 -37.10 -6.89
C LEU A 332 16.09 -36.88 -5.38
N ALA A 333 17.12 -37.49 -4.78
CA ALA A 333 17.47 -37.27 -3.39
C ALA A 333 17.91 -35.80 -3.13
N LYS A 334 18.83 -35.25 -3.96
CA LYS A 334 19.26 -33.86 -3.88
C LYS A 334 18.07 -32.90 -4.13
N PHE A 335 17.18 -33.23 -5.08
CA PHE A 335 16.00 -32.44 -5.37
C PHE A 335 15.01 -32.44 -4.19
N ALA A 336 14.72 -33.60 -3.61
CA ALA A 336 13.85 -33.73 -2.45
C ALA A 336 14.39 -32.91 -1.24
N TYR A 337 15.71 -32.96 -0.99
CA TYR A 337 16.36 -32.14 0.02
C TYR A 337 16.19 -30.64 -0.26
N LEU A 338 16.35 -30.20 -1.51
CA LEU A 338 16.11 -28.81 -1.91
C LEU A 338 14.66 -28.38 -1.65
N VAL A 339 13.69 -29.22 -1.94
CA VAL A 339 12.26 -28.95 -1.68
C VAL A 339 12.06 -28.67 -0.19
N ASP A 340 12.56 -29.54 0.68
CA ASP A 340 12.38 -29.42 2.12
C ASP A 340 13.08 -28.17 2.67
N ILE A 341 14.33 -27.90 2.31
CA ILE A 341 15.09 -26.73 2.75
C ILE A 341 14.43 -25.43 2.29
N PHE A 342 14.04 -25.34 1.02
CA PHE A 342 13.39 -24.12 0.52
C PHE A 342 12.02 -23.89 1.14
N LYS A 343 11.29 -24.95 1.51
CA LYS A 343 10.06 -24.84 2.30
C LYS A 343 10.34 -24.21 3.67
N ARG A 344 11.37 -24.71 4.40
CA ARG A 344 11.78 -24.17 5.71
C ARG A 344 12.22 -22.70 5.62
N LEU A 345 13.02 -22.37 4.61
CA LEU A 345 13.45 -20.98 4.34
C LEU A 345 12.26 -20.09 3.99
N SER A 346 11.29 -20.60 3.24
CA SER A 346 10.06 -19.87 2.91
C SER A 346 9.21 -19.61 4.16
N ASP A 347 9.13 -20.55 5.07
CA ASP A 347 8.35 -20.40 6.31
C ASP A 347 9.03 -19.39 7.26
N LEU A 348 10.36 -19.42 7.38
CA LEU A 348 11.13 -18.37 8.06
C LEU A 348 10.84 -17.00 7.44
N ASN A 349 10.94 -16.88 6.11
CA ASN A 349 10.68 -15.64 5.40
C ASN A 349 9.26 -15.11 5.67
N LYS A 350 8.24 -15.97 5.62
CA LYS A 350 6.86 -15.60 5.95
C LYS A 350 6.73 -15.11 7.39
N SER A 351 7.42 -15.78 8.34
CA SER A 351 7.38 -15.40 9.75
C SER A 351 8.05 -14.06 10.05
N MET A 352 8.95 -13.58 9.18
CA MET A 352 9.61 -12.27 9.28
C MET A 352 8.84 -11.14 8.58
N ARG A 353 7.69 -11.43 7.94
CA ARG A 353 6.84 -10.47 7.24
C ARG A 353 5.70 -10.02 8.12
N GLY A 354 5.26 -8.81 7.93
CA GLY A 354 4.09 -8.24 8.62
C GLY A 354 4.27 -6.76 8.90
N THR A 355 3.17 -6.13 9.29
CA THR A 355 3.18 -4.77 9.83
C THR A 355 3.72 -4.80 11.25
N GLN A 356 4.38 -3.72 11.68
CA GLN A 356 4.94 -3.57 13.03
C GLN A 356 6.05 -4.58 13.42
N ILE A 357 6.61 -5.30 12.45
CA ILE A 357 7.78 -6.18 12.70
C ILE A 357 9.01 -5.31 13.00
N HIS A 358 9.64 -5.53 14.14
CA HIS A 358 10.83 -4.81 14.61
C HIS A 358 12.05 -5.73 14.77
N ALA A 359 13.23 -5.14 14.96
CA ALA A 359 14.50 -5.84 14.96
C ALA A 359 14.61 -6.97 16.03
N PHE A 360 14.05 -6.77 17.21
CA PHE A 360 14.07 -7.79 18.27
C PHE A 360 13.29 -9.04 17.86
N PHE A 361 12.06 -8.85 17.34
CA PHE A 361 11.25 -9.96 16.87
C PHE A 361 11.97 -10.77 15.77
N GLN A 362 12.62 -10.10 14.82
CA GLN A 362 13.38 -10.79 13.77
C GLN A 362 14.60 -11.52 14.33
N LYS A 363 15.32 -10.90 15.27
CA LYS A 363 16.44 -11.55 15.96
C LYS A 363 15.99 -12.87 16.59
N ASP A 364 14.85 -12.87 17.28
CA ASP A 364 14.32 -14.07 17.94
C ASP A 364 13.98 -15.15 16.93
N LYS A 365 13.30 -14.80 15.82
CA LYS A 365 12.97 -15.74 14.73
C LYS A 365 14.22 -16.33 14.08
N ILE A 366 15.24 -15.52 13.83
CA ILE A 366 16.51 -15.99 13.26
C ILE A 366 17.25 -16.88 14.27
N THR A 367 17.31 -16.50 15.56
CA THR A 367 17.94 -17.29 16.60
C THR A 367 17.26 -18.65 16.76
N ALA A 368 15.92 -18.68 16.78
CA ALA A 368 15.16 -19.93 16.83
C ALA A 368 15.45 -20.80 15.59
N PHE A 369 15.51 -20.18 14.39
CA PHE A 369 15.82 -20.91 13.17
C PHE A 369 17.25 -21.48 13.15
N MET A 370 18.25 -20.75 13.68
CA MET A 370 19.62 -21.27 13.83
C MET A 370 19.65 -22.50 14.73
N LYS A 371 18.95 -22.47 15.88
CA LYS A 371 18.83 -23.65 16.77
C LYS A 371 18.16 -24.84 16.06
N LYS A 372 17.14 -24.58 15.22
CA LYS A 372 16.52 -25.62 14.39
C LYS A 372 17.53 -26.23 13.40
N ILE A 373 18.35 -25.41 12.75
CA ILE A 373 19.42 -25.92 11.86
C ILE A 373 20.39 -26.83 12.63
N GLU A 374 20.82 -26.43 13.82
CA GLU A 374 21.70 -27.26 14.67
C GLU A 374 21.05 -28.61 15.00
N LEU A 375 19.77 -28.61 15.36
CA LEU A 375 18.99 -29.84 15.59
C LEU A 375 18.90 -30.70 14.33
N TRP A 376 18.60 -30.11 13.16
CA TRP A 376 18.52 -30.86 11.90
C TRP A 376 19.86 -31.50 11.52
N ILE A 377 20.98 -30.80 11.72
CA ILE A 377 22.31 -31.34 11.49
C ILE A 377 22.56 -32.54 12.42
N ALA A 378 22.21 -32.43 13.71
CA ALA A 378 22.34 -33.52 14.66
C ALA A 378 21.47 -34.73 14.29
N SER A 379 20.21 -34.51 13.90
CA SER A 379 19.28 -35.53 13.45
C SER A 379 19.78 -36.25 12.18
N MET A 380 20.26 -35.50 11.19
CA MET A 380 20.83 -36.10 9.97
C MET A 380 22.09 -36.95 10.27
N LYS A 381 22.95 -36.51 11.19
CA LYS A 381 24.12 -37.30 11.62
C LYS A 381 23.73 -38.61 12.29
N SER A 382 22.57 -38.70 12.94
CA SER A 382 22.00 -39.91 13.52
C SER A 382 21.08 -40.70 12.58
N ASN A 383 21.14 -40.42 11.28
CA ASN A 383 20.29 -41.01 10.23
C ASN A 383 18.78 -40.82 10.45
N ASN A 384 18.40 -39.76 11.20
CA ASN A 384 17.01 -39.39 11.36
C ASN A 384 16.67 -38.25 10.37
N PHE A 385 15.80 -38.51 9.40
CA PHE A 385 15.40 -37.62 8.32
C PHE A 385 13.94 -37.12 8.46
N ASP A 386 13.32 -37.27 9.63
CA ASP A 386 11.92 -36.88 9.86
C ASP A 386 11.67 -35.40 9.58
N MET A 387 12.66 -34.55 9.77
CA MET A 387 12.60 -33.13 9.46
C MET A 387 12.64 -32.82 7.96
N PHE A 388 12.93 -33.81 7.12
CA PHE A 388 13.03 -33.69 5.66
C PHE A 388 12.11 -34.72 4.99
N PRO A 389 10.78 -34.51 5.04
CA PRO A 389 9.80 -35.53 4.63
C PRO A 389 9.90 -35.87 3.14
N SER A 390 10.17 -34.92 2.25
CA SER A 390 10.37 -35.21 0.82
C SER A 390 11.63 -36.03 0.58
N PHE A 391 12.71 -35.74 1.30
CA PHE A 391 13.96 -36.49 1.24
C PHE A 391 13.76 -37.89 1.85
N LYS A 392 13.10 -38.01 3.02
CA LYS A 392 12.80 -39.26 3.68
C LYS A 392 12.02 -40.18 2.76
N THR A 393 10.92 -39.69 2.16
CA THR A 393 10.07 -40.51 1.24
C THR A 393 10.82 -40.95 -0.02
N THR A 394 11.86 -40.21 -0.43
CA THR A 394 12.65 -40.55 -1.63
C THR A 394 13.78 -41.54 -1.33
N CYS A 395 14.36 -41.49 -0.12
CA CYS A 395 15.59 -42.21 0.22
C CYS A 395 15.40 -43.34 1.23
N VAL A 396 14.27 -43.39 1.99
CA VAL A 396 14.05 -44.36 3.07
C VAL A 396 12.70 -45.04 2.87
N THR A 397 12.72 -46.37 2.70
CA THR A 397 11.55 -47.22 2.83
C THR A 397 11.39 -47.59 4.31
N ASP A 398 10.26 -47.20 4.88
CA ASP A 398 9.68 -47.55 6.18
C ASP A 398 10.56 -47.40 7.46
N ASP A 399 10.18 -46.49 8.32
CA ASP A 399 9.73 -46.67 9.69
C ASP A 399 9.36 -45.32 10.35
N GLU A 400 8.23 -45.34 11.07
CA GLU A 400 7.64 -44.22 11.81
C GLU A 400 8.49 -43.80 13.01
N ILE A 401 8.76 -42.47 13.22
CA ILE A 401 8.97 -41.87 14.56
C ILE A 401 8.66 -40.37 14.56
N GLU A 402 7.73 -40.02 15.34
CA GLU A 402 7.23 -38.87 16.10
C GLU A 402 7.69 -37.40 15.83
N ALA A 403 6.67 -36.59 15.51
CA ALA A 403 6.67 -35.13 15.28
C ALA A 403 6.71 -34.24 16.55
N LYS A 404 7.24 -34.69 17.70
CA LYS A 404 7.09 -33.99 19.00
C LYS A 404 8.18 -33.00 19.39
N GLN A 405 9.30 -32.89 18.68
CA GLN A 405 10.44 -32.08 19.13
C GLN A 405 10.46 -30.62 18.66
N GLU A 406 9.69 -30.23 17.65
CA GLU A 406 9.65 -28.82 17.15
C GLU A 406 9.00 -27.82 18.13
N MET A 407 8.01 -28.27 18.90
CA MET A 407 7.28 -27.42 19.86
C MET A 407 8.13 -26.99 21.07
N ILE A 408 9.16 -27.76 21.43
CA ILE A 408 9.97 -27.52 22.64
C ILE A 408 10.99 -26.37 22.43
N ILE A 409 11.45 -26.17 21.20
CA ILE A 409 12.45 -25.14 20.89
C ILE A 409 11.83 -23.74 20.83
N ASP A 410 10.59 -23.61 20.38
CA ASP A 410 9.84 -22.34 20.39
C ASP A 410 9.54 -21.87 21.83
N LEU A 411 9.34 -22.82 22.75
CA LEU A 411 9.08 -22.56 24.18
C LEU A 411 10.32 -22.16 24.99
N SER A 412 11.53 -22.62 24.62
CA SER A 412 12.74 -22.44 25.43
C SER A 412 13.52 -21.15 25.18
N SER A 413 13.15 -20.38 24.14
CA SER A 413 13.83 -19.12 23.77
C SER A 413 13.37 -17.88 24.54
N ASP A 414 12.37 -18.00 25.44
CA ASP A 414 11.56 -16.86 25.89
C ASP A 414 11.43 -16.76 27.43
N SER A 415 12.47 -17.09 28.19
CA SER A 415 12.34 -17.22 29.66
C SER A 415 12.47 -15.93 30.48
N THR A 416 12.97 -14.81 29.91
CA THR A 416 13.20 -13.59 30.71
C THR A 416 12.21 -12.47 30.40
N LEU A 417 11.53 -12.54 29.27
CA LEU A 417 10.50 -11.56 28.87
C LEU A 417 9.09 -11.98 29.25
N LYS A 418 8.89 -13.25 29.59
CA LYS A 418 7.55 -13.82 29.87
C LYS A 418 6.83 -13.17 31.04
N GLN A 419 7.52 -12.75 32.08
CA GLN A 419 6.90 -12.25 33.30
C GLN A 419 6.52 -10.78 33.22
N MET A 420 7.24 -9.95 32.46
CA MET A 420 6.92 -8.52 32.25
C MET A 420 5.96 -8.26 31.09
N PHE A 421 5.81 -9.24 30.20
CA PHE A 421 4.94 -9.16 29.00
C PHE A 421 3.58 -9.82 29.17
N GLN A 422 3.28 -10.45 30.31
CA GLN A 422 2.04 -11.20 30.52
C GLN A 422 0.80 -10.31 30.52
N ASP A 423 0.94 -9.03 30.86
CA ASP A 423 -0.21 -8.08 30.91
C ASP A 423 -0.31 -7.15 29.68
N GLU A 424 0.77 -6.89 28.97
CA GLU A 424 0.78 -6.02 27.80
C GLU A 424 1.48 -6.70 26.61
N LYS A 425 0.71 -7.29 25.72
CA LYS A 425 1.21 -8.05 24.52
C LYS A 425 1.94 -7.21 23.46
N ASN A 426 2.09 -5.89 23.66
CA ASN A 426 2.64 -4.97 22.66
C ASN A 426 3.83 -4.17 23.21
N THR A 427 5.06 -4.53 22.80
CA THR A 427 6.32 -3.88 23.20
C THR A 427 6.33 -2.36 22.95
N VAL A 428 5.67 -1.91 21.89
CA VAL A 428 5.60 -0.49 21.53
C VAL A 428 4.77 0.27 22.56
N LYS A 429 3.60 -0.26 22.91
CA LYS A 429 2.71 0.36 23.91
C LYS A 429 3.37 0.44 25.27
N PHE A 430 4.07 -0.62 25.68
CA PHE A 430 4.85 -0.62 26.92
C PHE A 430 5.84 0.54 26.97
N TRP A 431 6.70 0.70 25.96
CA TRP A 431 7.68 1.79 25.92
C TRP A 431 7.05 3.19 25.82
N LEU A 432 5.91 3.31 25.17
CA LEU A 432 5.18 4.57 25.11
C LEU A 432 4.50 4.92 26.42
N GLN A 433 4.02 3.94 27.19
CA GLN A 433 3.43 4.14 28.52
C GLN A 433 4.45 4.57 29.57
N VAL A 434 5.66 4.02 29.54
CA VAL A 434 6.74 4.37 30.48
C VAL A 434 7.58 5.56 30.04
N LYS A 435 7.15 6.29 29.01
CA LYS A 435 7.89 7.41 28.42
C LYS A 435 8.20 8.53 29.40
N ASP A 436 7.27 8.84 30.26
CA ASP A 436 7.40 9.94 31.22
C ASP A 436 8.29 9.56 32.40
N ASP A 437 8.30 8.27 32.78
CA ASP A 437 9.13 7.75 33.89
C ASP A 437 10.57 7.50 33.44
N PHE A 438 10.78 7.04 32.17
CA PHE A 438 12.09 6.68 31.64
C PHE A 438 12.35 7.29 30.24
N PRO A 439 12.37 8.63 30.10
CA PRO A 439 12.39 9.29 28.78
C PRO A 439 13.62 8.94 27.95
N THR A 440 14.80 8.82 28.57
CA THR A 440 16.05 8.50 27.86
C THR A 440 16.05 7.08 27.31
N LEU A 441 15.61 6.10 28.13
CA LEU A 441 15.52 4.70 27.72
C LEU A 441 14.44 4.49 26.67
N THR A 442 13.28 5.14 26.83
CA THR A 442 12.17 5.10 25.85
C THR A 442 12.60 5.66 24.51
N ASN A 443 13.28 6.80 24.48
CA ASN A 443 13.77 7.36 23.22
C ASN A 443 14.73 6.39 22.51
N LYS A 444 15.61 5.74 23.27
CA LYS A 444 16.54 4.74 22.70
C LYS A 444 15.82 3.49 22.20
N ALA A 445 14.83 3.00 22.95
CA ALA A 445 13.99 1.88 22.53
C ALA A 445 13.18 2.22 21.27
N LEU A 446 12.61 3.43 21.19
CA LEU A 446 11.86 3.88 20.02
C LEU A 446 12.74 4.04 18.77
N GLU A 447 13.99 4.47 18.89
CA GLU A 447 14.93 4.50 17.76
C GLU A 447 15.10 3.10 17.13
N ILE A 448 15.15 2.05 17.96
CA ILE A 448 15.26 0.66 17.50
C ILE A 448 13.94 0.13 16.96
N LEU A 449 12.83 0.39 17.66
CA LEU A 449 11.49 -0.08 17.28
C LEU A 449 10.97 0.58 16.00
N LEU A 450 11.34 1.84 15.74
CA LEU A 450 10.98 2.55 14.52
C LEU A 450 11.74 2.01 13.31
N SER A 451 12.95 1.48 13.49
CA SER A 451 13.76 1.03 12.35
C SER A 451 13.05 -0.09 11.59
N PHE A 452 12.88 0.10 10.29
CA PHE A 452 12.45 -0.98 9.40
C PHE A 452 13.57 -2.00 9.24
N VAL A 453 13.19 -3.26 9.21
CA VAL A 453 14.11 -4.40 9.07
C VAL A 453 13.82 -5.22 7.80
N THR A 454 12.72 -4.90 7.12
CA THR A 454 12.35 -5.49 5.83
C THR A 454 11.79 -4.43 4.90
N SER A 455 11.77 -4.71 3.58
CA SER A 455 11.06 -3.93 2.56
C SER A 455 9.65 -4.47 2.26
N TYR A 456 9.04 -5.20 3.19
CA TYR A 456 7.75 -5.88 2.97
C TYR A 456 6.61 -4.93 2.60
N LEU A 457 6.56 -3.73 3.19
CA LEU A 457 5.52 -2.75 2.86
C LEU A 457 5.65 -2.24 1.42
N CYS A 458 6.90 -2.09 0.91
CA CYS A 458 7.10 -1.74 -0.48
C CYS A 458 6.58 -2.85 -1.42
N GLU A 459 6.76 -4.14 -1.07
CA GLU A 459 6.16 -5.25 -1.83
C GLU A 459 4.62 -5.16 -1.86
N ILE A 460 3.98 -4.77 -0.74
CA ILE A 460 2.53 -4.50 -0.70
C ILE A 460 2.18 -3.32 -1.61
N GLY A 461 2.95 -2.25 -1.55
CA GLY A 461 2.80 -1.08 -2.41
C GLY A 461 2.89 -1.44 -3.89
N PHE A 462 3.90 -2.20 -4.30
CA PHE A 462 4.03 -2.66 -5.68
C PHE A 462 2.89 -3.57 -6.13
N SER A 463 2.38 -4.40 -5.22
CA SER A 463 1.17 -5.20 -5.50
C SER A 463 -0.05 -4.31 -5.75
N ALA A 464 -0.18 -3.20 -5.03
CA ALA A 464 -1.24 -2.22 -5.26
C ALA A 464 -1.03 -1.45 -6.59
N VAL A 465 0.20 -1.09 -6.93
CA VAL A 465 0.56 -0.49 -8.23
C VAL A 465 0.13 -1.41 -9.37
N ALA A 466 0.42 -2.71 -9.30
CA ALA A 466 0.04 -3.68 -10.33
C ALA A 466 -1.48 -3.78 -10.54
N VAL A 467 -2.29 -3.57 -9.48
CA VAL A 467 -3.75 -3.53 -9.57
C VAL A 467 -4.25 -2.21 -10.15
N LEU A 468 -3.65 -1.08 -9.77
CA LEU A 468 -4.05 0.26 -10.19
C LEU A 468 -3.61 0.55 -11.64
N LYS A 469 -2.35 0.22 -11.99
CA LYS A 469 -1.75 0.48 -13.29
C LYS A 469 -1.83 -0.76 -14.17
N THR A 470 -2.93 -0.89 -14.90
CA THR A 470 -3.16 -1.98 -15.85
C THR A 470 -2.76 -1.56 -17.27
N LYS A 471 -2.74 -2.50 -18.23
CA LYS A 471 -2.51 -2.22 -19.65
C LYS A 471 -3.42 -1.12 -20.20
N TYR A 472 -4.66 -1.04 -19.71
CA TYR A 472 -5.64 -0.04 -20.12
C TYR A 472 -5.52 1.30 -19.36
N ARG A 473 -4.78 1.32 -18.25
CA ARG A 473 -4.54 2.49 -17.39
C ARG A 473 -3.05 2.82 -17.30
N SER A 474 -2.30 2.57 -18.36
CA SER A 474 -0.83 2.76 -18.40
C SER A 474 -0.40 4.22 -18.19
N ARG A 475 -1.24 5.20 -18.59
CA ARG A 475 -0.96 6.65 -18.44
C ARG A 475 -1.34 7.21 -17.06
N LEU A 476 -1.86 6.38 -16.14
CA LEU A 476 -2.27 6.84 -14.82
C LEU A 476 -1.05 7.33 -14.01
N VAL A 477 -1.18 8.53 -13.45
CA VAL A 477 -0.20 9.06 -12.48
C VAL A 477 -0.43 8.33 -11.16
N ILE A 478 0.38 7.29 -10.94
CA ILE A 478 0.15 6.29 -9.89
C ILE A 478 0.28 6.85 -8.48
N GLU A 479 1.10 7.87 -8.27
CA GLU A 479 1.43 8.38 -6.94
C GLU A 479 0.19 8.74 -6.11
N LYS A 480 -0.68 9.56 -6.68
CA LYS A 480 -1.86 10.09 -5.97
C LYS A 480 -2.92 9.01 -5.74
N GLU A 481 -3.10 8.16 -6.73
CA GLU A 481 -3.99 7.00 -6.64
C GLU A 481 -3.54 6.02 -5.57
N LEU A 482 -2.26 5.69 -5.56
CA LEU A 482 -1.68 4.75 -4.63
C LEU A 482 -1.82 5.27 -3.19
N ARG A 483 -1.45 6.53 -2.93
CA ARG A 483 -1.57 7.13 -1.61
C ARG A 483 -3.01 7.10 -1.10
N THR A 484 -3.95 7.54 -1.92
CA THR A 484 -5.38 7.54 -1.54
C THR A 484 -5.91 6.13 -1.30
N ALA A 485 -5.47 5.16 -2.12
CA ALA A 485 -5.93 3.77 -2.01
C ALA A 485 -5.43 3.04 -0.76
N ILE A 486 -4.16 3.27 -0.35
CA ILE A 486 -3.53 2.45 0.69
C ILE A 486 -3.28 3.16 2.01
N SER A 487 -3.31 4.50 2.07
CA SER A 487 -3.16 5.24 3.34
C SER A 487 -4.15 4.77 4.39
N THR A 488 -3.70 4.66 5.63
CA THR A 488 -4.54 4.36 6.79
C THR A 488 -5.16 5.62 7.41
N MET A 489 -4.67 6.81 7.01
CA MET A 489 -5.22 8.10 7.45
C MET A 489 -6.53 8.42 6.75
N GLY A 490 -7.43 9.10 7.47
CA GLY A 490 -8.67 9.66 6.92
C GLY A 490 -8.45 11.04 6.30
N PRO A 491 -9.01 11.31 5.09
CA PRO A 491 -8.98 12.65 4.50
C PRO A 491 -9.81 13.63 5.33
N ARG A 492 -9.37 14.89 5.39
CA ARG A 492 -10.10 15.98 6.07
C ARG A 492 -11.09 16.62 5.08
N PHE A 493 -12.16 15.89 4.73
CA PHE A 493 -13.12 16.29 3.70
C PHE A 493 -13.69 17.69 3.89
N GLU A 494 -14.00 18.09 5.12
CA GLU A 494 -14.53 19.43 5.41
C GLU A 494 -13.52 20.52 5.05
N LYS A 495 -12.23 20.33 5.39
CA LYS A 495 -11.15 21.24 5.02
C LYS A 495 -10.99 21.32 3.52
N ILE A 496 -10.92 20.17 2.84
CA ILE A 496 -10.78 20.10 1.38
C ILE A 496 -11.96 20.80 0.70
N CYS A 497 -13.20 20.56 1.16
CA CYS A 497 -14.38 21.19 0.58
C CYS A 497 -14.44 22.71 0.82
N ALA A 498 -13.90 23.19 1.96
CA ALA A 498 -13.85 24.62 2.26
C ALA A 498 -12.86 25.36 1.35
N GLU A 499 -11.76 24.72 0.96
CA GLU A 499 -10.72 25.30 0.08
C GLU A 499 -11.08 25.23 -1.41
N LYS A 500 -12.01 24.36 -1.80
CA LYS A 500 -12.42 24.14 -3.20
C LYS A 500 -13.78 24.73 -3.48
N GLN A 501 -13.88 25.45 -4.58
CA GLN A 501 -15.19 25.94 -5.05
C GLN A 501 -16.00 24.78 -5.63
N ALA A 502 -17.28 24.73 -5.26
CA ALA A 502 -18.26 23.83 -5.86
C ALA A 502 -18.60 24.32 -7.28
N GLN A 503 -17.73 24.05 -8.25
CA GLN A 503 -18.06 24.30 -9.65
C GLN A 503 -18.72 23.06 -10.24
N PRO A 504 -19.89 23.17 -10.88
CA PRO A 504 -20.44 22.09 -11.70
C PRO A 504 -19.45 21.79 -12.84
N SER A 505 -19.08 20.53 -12.99
CA SER A 505 -18.34 20.09 -14.17
C SER A 505 -19.23 20.24 -15.41
N HIS A 506 -18.77 20.97 -16.40
CA HIS A 506 -19.32 20.98 -17.74
C HIS A 506 -18.99 19.68 -18.46
#